data_5e1ec2da5325cc513f887d800c989a4c
#
_entry.id   5e1ec2da5325cc513f887d800c989a4c
#
_cell.length_a   1.000
_cell.length_b   1.000
_cell.length_c   1.000
_cell.angle_alpha   90.00
_cell.angle_beta   90.00
_cell.angle_gamma   90.00
#
_symmetry.space_group_name_H-M   'P 1'
#
loop_
_entity.id
_entity.type
_entity.pdbx_description
1 polymer ?
#
loop_
_entity_poly.entity_id
_entity_poly.type
_entity_poly.pdbx_seq_one_letter_code
_entity_poly.pdbx_strand_id
1 'polypeptide(L)'
;MKFIAPFLIAISLLPIRAEAINHATKKKVVKPAASATLPGPSYAQRQDAWQFADDLAATRDLDPTWVRQTLAQANYIPAIAKAVTPPPMGVPKNWQVYRSRFVEPIRIRAGVAFWQAHQATLLRAQAETGVPAGIIAGVIGVETIYGQQMGNYRVLDALATLAFDFPTSHPRAAARSTYFKGELAQFLSIMARSGTDPTAWRGSYAGALGLPQFMPSSWHTYAVDFDGDGKVDLFTSPGDAIGSVANYLKAFGWQPGVPTHYPVRFDTTRLDLPNLMAPDILPTFSVESFQAKGVVLEDAALHHAGKLALIELQNGDAPPSYVAGTENFYVITRYNWSSYYAMAVIELGQAVQQAVAQNAVTEAESQPNTEPSTRP
;
A
#
# COMPACT_ATOMS: atom_id res chain seq x y z
N MET A 1 9.43 -2.23 -25.95
CA MET A 1 8.25 -2.44 -25.10
C MET A 1 8.12 -1.22 -24.20
N LYS A 2 7.09 -0.38 -24.41
CA LYS A 2 6.85 0.79 -23.58
C LYS A 2 6.23 0.31 -22.27
N PHE A 3 6.99 0.32 -21.18
CA PHE A 3 6.45 0.08 -19.84
C PHE A 3 5.52 1.22 -19.46
N ILE A 4 4.22 0.95 -19.45
CA ILE A 4 3.23 1.84 -18.86
C ILE A 4 3.41 1.70 -17.35
N ALA A 5 3.98 2.71 -16.73
CA ALA A 5 4.11 2.79 -15.28
C ALA A 5 2.70 2.76 -14.65
N PRO A 6 2.41 1.88 -13.67
CA PRO A 6 1.15 1.92 -12.94
C PRO A 6 1.09 3.25 -12.18
N PHE A 7 0.11 4.06 -12.54
CA PHE A 7 -0.16 5.34 -11.89
C PHE A 7 -0.83 5.09 -10.54
N LEU A 8 -0.10 5.30 -9.49
CA LEU A 8 -0.53 5.06 -8.12
C LEU A 8 -1.41 6.17 -7.56
N ILE A 9 -2.37 5.72 -6.79
CA ILE A 9 -3.23 6.52 -5.94
C ILE A 9 -2.45 6.77 -4.66
N ALA A 10 -2.04 8.01 -4.42
CA ALA A 10 -1.68 8.41 -3.07
C ALA A 10 -2.95 8.32 -2.21
N ILE A 11 -3.04 7.32 -1.37
CA ILE A 11 -4.10 7.22 -0.36
C ILE A 11 -3.87 8.37 0.63
N SER A 12 -4.51 9.52 0.37
CA SER A 12 -4.61 10.58 1.35
C SER A 12 -5.63 10.15 2.40
N LEU A 13 -5.16 9.55 3.47
CA LEU A 13 -5.98 9.29 4.64
C LEU A 13 -6.50 10.63 5.18
N LEU A 14 -7.81 10.78 5.26
CA LEU A 14 -8.49 11.94 5.82
C LEU A 14 -8.00 12.19 7.28
N PRO A 15 -7.84 13.45 7.70
CA PRO A 15 -7.40 13.75 9.06
C PRO A 15 -8.48 13.37 10.06
N ILE A 16 -8.19 12.40 10.91
CA ILE A 16 -8.92 12.21 12.17
C ILE A 16 -8.47 13.33 13.11
N ARG A 17 -9.36 14.27 13.43
CA ARG A 17 -9.12 15.31 14.45
C ARG A 17 -8.83 14.62 15.79
N ALA A 18 -7.64 14.84 16.32
CA ALA A 18 -7.32 14.56 17.71
C ALA A 18 -7.98 15.64 18.59
N GLU A 19 -9.07 15.28 19.26
CA GLU A 19 -9.59 16.08 20.38
C GLU A 19 -8.83 15.69 21.67
N ALA A 20 -8.31 16.68 22.36
CA ALA A 20 -7.64 16.55 23.64
C ALA A 20 -8.57 15.90 24.68
N ILE A 21 -8.05 14.90 25.40
CA ILE A 21 -8.77 14.21 26.46
C ILE A 21 -8.69 15.06 27.74
N ASN A 22 -9.78 15.72 28.08
CA ASN A 22 -10.00 16.24 29.44
C ASN A 22 -10.81 15.21 30.24
N HIS A 23 -10.24 14.72 31.33
CA HIS A 23 -10.90 13.83 32.27
C HIS A 23 -12.07 14.54 32.99
N ALA A 24 -13.29 14.22 32.56
CA ALA A 24 -14.47 14.38 33.39
C ALA A 24 -15.46 13.28 33.03
N THR A 25 -15.81 12.46 34.02
CA THR A 25 -16.80 11.39 33.95
C THR A 25 -18.16 11.90 33.48
N LYS A 26 -18.54 11.63 32.21
CA LYS A 26 -19.93 11.79 31.73
C LYS A 26 -20.32 10.59 30.88
N LYS A 27 -21.55 10.12 31.13
CA LYS A 27 -22.25 9.01 30.48
C LYS A 27 -22.00 8.97 28.97
N LYS A 28 -21.57 7.80 28.48
CA LYS A 28 -21.32 7.49 27.07
C LYS A 28 -22.60 7.61 26.26
N VAL A 29 -22.84 8.78 25.66
CA VAL A 29 -23.79 8.90 24.56
C VAL A 29 -23.14 8.27 23.35
N VAL A 30 -23.67 7.14 22.89
CA VAL A 30 -23.27 6.51 21.64
C VAL A 30 -23.57 7.50 20.52
N LYS A 31 -22.53 8.14 19.96
CA LYS A 31 -22.68 8.93 18.73
C LYS A 31 -23.15 7.97 17.61
N PRO A 32 -24.18 8.34 16.83
CA PRO A 32 -24.57 7.56 15.68
C PRO A 32 -23.37 7.41 14.74
N ALA A 33 -23.21 6.21 14.18
CA ALA A 33 -22.24 5.94 13.13
C ALA A 33 -22.31 7.04 12.06
N ALA A 34 -21.14 7.46 11.56
CA ALA A 34 -21.01 8.48 10.52
C ALA A 34 -22.09 8.26 9.46
N SER A 35 -22.89 9.30 9.20
CA SER A 35 -23.96 9.32 8.19
C SER A 35 -23.41 8.71 6.90
N ALA A 36 -23.87 7.51 6.54
CA ALA A 36 -23.64 6.94 5.23
C ALA A 36 -24.18 7.97 4.22
N THR A 37 -23.30 8.58 3.48
CA THR A 37 -23.68 9.46 2.37
C THR A 37 -24.58 8.65 1.44
N LEU A 38 -25.82 9.09 1.28
CA LEU A 38 -26.77 8.42 0.38
C LEU A 38 -26.13 8.28 -0.99
N PRO A 39 -26.26 7.10 -1.63
CA PRO A 39 -25.75 6.92 -2.99
C PRO A 39 -26.46 7.92 -3.93
N GLY A 40 -25.71 8.45 -4.86
CA GLY A 40 -26.23 9.29 -5.93
C GLY A 40 -26.96 8.46 -6.99
N PRO A 41 -27.21 9.05 -8.18
CA PRO A 41 -27.93 8.36 -9.26
C PRO A 41 -27.17 7.10 -9.72
N SER A 42 -27.94 6.10 -10.14
CA SER A 42 -27.45 4.86 -10.73
C SER A 42 -26.87 5.11 -12.13
N TYR A 43 -25.94 4.22 -12.55
CA TYR A 43 -25.41 4.19 -13.91
C TYR A 43 -26.32 3.48 -14.92
N ALA A 44 -27.50 3.01 -14.50
CA ALA A 44 -28.45 2.24 -15.34
C ALA A 44 -28.91 2.95 -16.63
N GLN A 45 -28.90 4.28 -16.67
CA GLN A 45 -29.35 5.06 -17.83
C GLN A 45 -28.23 5.89 -18.50
N ARG A 46 -26.98 5.63 -18.12
CA ARG A 46 -25.81 6.37 -18.63
C ARG A 46 -25.31 5.75 -19.95
N GLN A 47 -25.38 6.54 -21.01
CA GLN A 47 -24.96 6.07 -22.36
C GLN A 47 -23.46 5.70 -22.40
N ASP A 48 -22.59 6.46 -21.74
CA ASP A 48 -21.16 6.17 -21.68
C ASP A 48 -20.84 4.89 -20.88
N ALA A 49 -21.63 4.57 -19.86
CA ALA A 49 -21.52 3.30 -19.12
C ALA A 49 -22.01 2.12 -19.98
N TRP A 50 -23.05 2.29 -20.77
CA TRP A 50 -23.51 1.27 -21.68
C TRP A 50 -22.54 0.99 -22.82
N GLN A 51 -21.99 2.04 -23.45
CA GLN A 51 -20.94 1.87 -24.44
C GLN A 51 -19.74 1.11 -23.86
N PHE A 52 -19.28 1.50 -22.66
CA PHE A 52 -18.23 0.79 -21.97
C PHE A 52 -18.59 -0.71 -21.71
N ALA A 53 -19.86 -0.99 -21.36
CA ALA A 53 -20.30 -2.37 -21.13
C ALA A 53 -20.21 -3.22 -22.40
N ASP A 54 -20.64 -2.67 -23.53
CA ASP A 54 -20.62 -3.35 -24.83
C ASP A 54 -19.20 -3.60 -25.32
N ASP A 55 -18.34 -2.58 -25.22
CA ASP A 55 -16.92 -2.68 -25.58
C ASP A 55 -16.20 -3.70 -24.70
N LEU A 56 -16.51 -3.71 -23.40
CA LEU A 56 -15.95 -4.68 -22.45
C LEU A 56 -16.40 -6.10 -22.77
N ALA A 57 -17.70 -6.30 -23.00
CA ALA A 57 -18.26 -7.62 -23.33
C ALA A 57 -17.60 -8.20 -24.60
N ALA A 58 -17.48 -7.37 -25.63
CA ALA A 58 -16.86 -7.77 -26.90
C ALA A 58 -15.35 -8.07 -26.77
N THR A 59 -14.62 -7.28 -25.96
CA THR A 59 -13.15 -7.42 -25.84
C THR A 59 -12.70 -8.49 -24.85
N ARG A 60 -13.54 -8.89 -23.91
CA ARG A 60 -13.22 -9.83 -22.83
C ARG A 60 -14.02 -11.15 -22.90
N ASP A 61 -14.82 -11.32 -23.93
CA ASP A 61 -15.71 -12.48 -24.11
C ASP A 61 -16.63 -12.70 -22.90
N LEU A 62 -17.37 -11.63 -22.54
CA LEU A 62 -18.34 -11.64 -21.45
C LEU A 62 -19.75 -11.49 -22.01
N ASP A 63 -20.76 -12.01 -21.26
CA ASP A 63 -22.16 -11.79 -21.60
C ASP A 63 -22.51 -10.29 -21.51
N PRO A 64 -22.87 -9.63 -22.62
CA PRO A 64 -23.19 -8.21 -22.64
C PRO A 64 -24.39 -7.87 -21.76
N THR A 65 -25.35 -8.79 -21.64
CA THR A 65 -26.52 -8.59 -20.77
C THR A 65 -26.10 -8.54 -19.31
N TRP A 66 -25.24 -9.48 -18.90
CA TRP A 66 -24.70 -9.52 -17.53
C TRP A 66 -23.87 -8.25 -17.21
N VAL A 67 -23.01 -7.81 -18.13
CA VAL A 67 -22.18 -6.61 -17.91
C VAL A 67 -23.05 -5.37 -17.74
N ARG A 68 -24.04 -5.18 -18.62
CA ARG A 68 -24.98 -4.04 -18.53
C ARG A 68 -25.80 -4.08 -17.24
N GLN A 69 -26.35 -5.26 -16.87
CA GLN A 69 -27.13 -5.42 -15.64
C GLN A 69 -26.30 -5.16 -14.39
N THR A 70 -25.04 -5.58 -14.41
CA THR A 70 -24.10 -5.33 -13.31
C THR A 70 -23.80 -3.84 -13.17
N LEU A 71 -23.46 -3.15 -14.25
CA LEU A 71 -23.23 -1.71 -14.23
C LEU A 71 -24.47 -0.91 -13.84
N ALA A 72 -25.65 -1.37 -14.21
CA ALA A 72 -26.91 -0.75 -13.80
C ALA A 72 -27.12 -0.74 -12.27
N GLN A 73 -26.46 -1.65 -11.53
CA GLN A 73 -26.51 -1.71 -10.07
C GLN A 73 -25.48 -0.79 -9.40
N ALA A 74 -24.54 -0.21 -10.17
CA ALA A 74 -23.58 0.74 -9.65
C ALA A 74 -24.22 2.11 -9.41
N ASN A 75 -23.76 2.81 -8.36
CA ASN A 75 -24.23 4.14 -8.01
C ASN A 75 -23.05 5.12 -7.93
N TYR A 76 -23.29 6.35 -8.32
CA TYR A 76 -22.35 7.44 -8.09
C TYR A 76 -22.23 7.73 -6.59
N ILE A 77 -21.00 7.85 -6.08
CA ILE A 77 -20.74 8.15 -4.66
C ILE A 77 -20.01 9.49 -4.54
N PRO A 78 -20.70 10.57 -4.17
CA PRO A 78 -20.11 11.93 -4.09
C PRO A 78 -18.89 12.01 -3.16
N ALA A 79 -18.89 11.23 -2.07
CA ALA A 79 -17.78 11.19 -1.12
C ALA A 79 -16.48 10.66 -1.76
N ILE A 80 -16.59 9.72 -2.71
CA ILE A 80 -15.45 9.18 -3.46
C ILE A 80 -14.84 10.25 -4.37
N ALA A 81 -15.68 10.95 -5.15
CA ALA A 81 -15.22 12.04 -6.01
C ALA A 81 -14.52 13.13 -5.19
N LYS A 82 -15.05 13.47 -4.01
CA LYS A 82 -14.40 14.41 -3.09
C LYS A 82 -13.07 13.91 -2.56
N ALA A 83 -12.97 12.62 -2.21
CA ALA A 83 -11.75 12.03 -1.63
C ALA A 83 -10.55 12.03 -2.58
N VAL A 84 -10.77 11.96 -3.91
CA VAL A 84 -9.70 11.98 -4.91
C VAL A 84 -9.34 13.39 -5.39
N THR A 85 -10.05 14.42 -4.93
CA THR A 85 -9.71 15.82 -5.23
C THR A 85 -8.42 16.18 -4.50
N PRO A 86 -7.38 16.70 -5.19
CA PRO A 86 -6.13 17.08 -4.56
C PRO A 86 -6.36 18.10 -3.44
N PRO A 87 -5.60 18.01 -2.33
CA PRO A 87 -5.65 19.05 -1.31
C PRO A 87 -5.18 20.40 -1.89
N PRO A 88 -5.56 21.53 -1.27
CA PRO A 88 -5.06 22.84 -1.66
C PRO A 88 -3.53 22.86 -1.71
N MET A 89 -2.97 23.54 -2.73
CA MET A 89 -1.51 23.71 -2.81
C MET A 89 -1.00 24.51 -1.60
N GLY A 90 0.19 24.17 -1.10
CA GLY A 90 0.88 24.96 -0.08
C GLY A 90 0.95 24.33 1.32
N VAL A 91 0.42 23.13 1.54
CA VAL A 91 0.70 22.43 2.80
C VAL A 91 2.08 21.75 2.70
N PRO A 92 3.08 22.17 3.51
CA PRO A 92 4.40 21.54 3.49
C PRO A 92 4.29 20.06 3.84
N LYS A 93 4.99 19.23 3.09
CA LYS A 93 5.12 17.82 3.46
C LYS A 93 5.89 17.72 4.78
N ASN A 94 5.49 16.78 5.64
CA ASN A 94 6.17 16.55 6.90
C ASN A 94 6.26 15.05 7.17
N TRP A 95 7.47 14.52 7.09
CA TRP A 95 7.76 13.11 7.29
C TRP A 95 7.40 12.65 8.70
N GLN A 96 7.75 13.42 9.73
CA GLN A 96 7.48 13.03 11.12
C GLN A 96 5.98 12.88 11.38
N VAL A 97 5.17 13.81 10.84
CA VAL A 97 3.71 13.73 10.92
C VAL A 97 3.17 12.55 10.09
N TYR A 98 3.74 12.28 8.92
CA TYR A 98 3.34 11.13 8.11
C TYR A 98 3.70 9.82 8.80
N ARG A 99 4.94 9.69 9.26
CA ARG A 99 5.49 8.54 9.99
C ARG A 99 4.63 8.17 11.21
N SER A 100 4.27 9.17 12.03
CA SER A 100 3.49 8.94 13.26
C SER A 100 2.09 8.36 13.04
N ARG A 101 1.59 8.35 11.80
CA ARG A 101 0.31 7.72 11.44
C ARG A 101 0.44 6.22 11.19
N PHE A 102 1.64 5.74 10.89
CA PHE A 102 1.91 4.36 10.53
C PHE A 102 2.79 3.63 11.53
N VAL A 103 3.83 4.28 12.04
CA VAL A 103 4.74 3.70 13.02
C VAL A 103 4.30 4.15 14.42
N GLU A 104 3.24 3.52 14.93
CA GLU A 104 2.60 3.86 16.19
C GLU A 104 2.20 2.60 16.98
N PRO A 105 2.00 2.71 18.33
CA PRO A 105 1.86 1.55 19.20
C PRO A 105 0.70 0.59 18.85
N ILE A 106 -0.43 1.09 18.33
CA ILE A 106 -1.59 0.22 18.01
C ILE A 106 -1.23 -0.67 16.83
N ARG A 107 -0.65 -0.07 15.78
CA ARG A 107 -0.26 -0.78 14.57
C ARG A 107 0.90 -1.73 14.81
N ILE A 108 1.88 -1.35 15.64
CA ILE A 108 2.99 -2.24 16.05
C ILE A 108 2.45 -3.45 16.81
N ARG A 109 1.57 -3.27 17.81
CA ARG A 109 0.96 -4.39 18.55
C ARG A 109 0.16 -5.33 17.63
N ALA A 110 -0.64 -4.76 16.72
CA ALA A 110 -1.37 -5.55 15.71
C ALA A 110 -0.39 -6.35 14.83
N GLY A 111 0.73 -5.73 14.45
CA GLY A 111 1.79 -6.37 13.67
C GLY A 111 2.47 -7.51 14.40
N VAL A 112 2.75 -7.35 15.69
CA VAL A 112 3.31 -8.44 16.53
C VAL A 112 2.34 -9.62 16.58
N ALA A 113 1.05 -9.37 16.84
CA ALA A 113 0.04 -10.43 16.87
C ALA A 113 -0.09 -11.14 15.50
N PHE A 114 -0.09 -10.37 14.41
CA PHE A 114 -0.12 -10.91 13.05
C PHE A 114 1.12 -11.75 12.74
N TRP A 115 2.31 -11.25 13.11
CA TRP A 115 3.56 -11.97 12.92
C TRP A 115 3.58 -13.29 13.68
N GLN A 116 3.22 -13.30 14.96
CA GLN A 116 3.16 -14.51 15.79
C GLN A 116 2.18 -15.54 15.21
N ALA A 117 0.99 -15.11 14.76
CA ALA A 117 0.00 -15.99 14.17
C ALA A 117 0.42 -16.58 12.81
N HIS A 118 1.25 -15.87 12.03
CA HIS A 118 1.57 -16.23 10.65
C HIS A 118 3.08 -16.34 10.37
N GLN A 119 3.89 -16.55 11.41
CA GLN A 119 5.36 -16.57 11.31
C GLN A 119 5.86 -17.56 10.26
N ALA A 120 5.35 -18.78 10.29
CA ALA A 120 5.77 -19.82 9.32
C ALA A 120 5.50 -19.39 7.87
N THR A 121 4.34 -18.79 7.63
CA THR A 121 3.94 -18.30 6.29
C THR A 121 4.80 -17.12 5.84
N LEU A 122 5.08 -16.17 6.73
CA LEU A 122 5.97 -15.02 6.46
C LEU A 122 7.37 -15.47 6.11
N LEU A 123 7.93 -16.41 6.88
CA LEU A 123 9.28 -16.96 6.63
C LEU A 123 9.35 -17.80 5.36
N ARG A 124 8.28 -18.55 5.04
CA ARG A 124 8.16 -19.26 3.76
C ARG A 124 8.15 -18.28 2.59
N ALA A 125 7.33 -17.23 2.65
CA ALA A 125 7.27 -16.20 1.62
C ALA A 125 8.63 -15.51 1.42
N GLN A 126 9.35 -15.20 2.51
CA GLN A 126 10.71 -14.69 2.43
C GLN A 126 11.67 -15.69 1.76
N ALA A 127 11.61 -16.95 2.11
CA ALA A 127 12.49 -17.99 1.53
C ALA A 127 12.23 -18.16 0.02
N GLU A 128 10.97 -18.13 -0.44
CA GLU A 128 10.58 -18.35 -1.84
C GLU A 128 10.81 -17.12 -2.73
N THR A 129 10.75 -15.92 -2.17
CA THR A 129 10.79 -14.68 -2.95
C THR A 129 12.03 -13.83 -2.71
N GLY A 130 12.72 -14.04 -1.60
CA GLY A 130 13.81 -13.19 -1.12
C GLY A 130 13.35 -11.85 -0.53
N VAL A 131 12.03 -11.59 -0.48
CA VAL A 131 11.47 -10.39 0.15
C VAL A 131 11.44 -10.59 1.67
N PRO A 132 12.08 -9.73 2.48
CA PRO A 132 12.10 -9.91 3.93
C PRO A 132 10.69 -9.92 4.54
N ALA A 133 10.46 -10.82 5.49
CA ALA A 133 9.19 -10.93 6.21
C ALA A 133 8.73 -9.60 6.83
N GLY A 134 9.69 -8.78 7.31
CA GLY A 134 9.41 -7.44 7.83
C GLY A 134 8.81 -6.49 6.77
N ILE A 135 9.27 -6.56 5.53
CA ILE A 135 8.73 -5.74 4.43
C ILE A 135 7.31 -6.20 4.08
N ILE A 136 7.07 -7.51 3.99
CA ILE A 136 5.72 -8.06 3.72
C ILE A 136 4.74 -7.64 4.82
N ALA A 137 5.11 -7.82 6.09
CA ALA A 137 4.32 -7.40 7.24
C ALA A 137 4.12 -5.87 7.27
N GLY A 138 5.16 -5.10 6.91
CA GLY A 138 5.09 -3.64 6.81
C GLY A 138 4.06 -3.17 5.79
N VAL A 139 4.00 -3.78 4.60
CA VAL A 139 2.99 -3.47 3.58
C VAL A 139 1.59 -3.73 4.13
N ILE A 140 1.29 -4.94 4.62
CA ILE A 140 -0.05 -5.31 5.13
C ILE A 140 -0.44 -4.40 6.32
N GLY A 141 0.54 -4.07 7.16
CA GLY A 141 0.33 -3.17 8.30
C GLY A 141 0.01 -1.73 7.89
N VAL A 142 0.71 -1.17 6.90
CA VAL A 142 0.44 0.17 6.37
C VAL A 142 -0.91 0.22 5.69
N GLU A 143 -1.24 -0.80 4.88
CA GLU A 143 -2.46 -0.80 4.06
C GLU A 143 -3.73 -0.95 4.91
N THR A 144 -3.78 -1.91 5.81
CA THR A 144 -5.05 -2.28 6.46
C THR A 144 -5.00 -2.47 7.96
N ILE A 145 -3.88 -2.16 8.63
CA ILE A 145 -3.66 -2.54 10.04
C ILE A 145 -3.94 -4.06 10.18
N TYR A 146 -3.31 -4.84 9.33
CA TYR A 146 -3.43 -6.30 9.32
C TYR A 146 -4.88 -6.80 9.19
N GLY A 147 -5.65 -6.18 8.28
CA GLY A 147 -7.05 -6.55 7.99
C GLY A 147 -8.11 -5.80 8.80
N GLN A 148 -7.74 -4.95 9.77
CA GLN A 148 -8.71 -4.20 10.58
C GLN A 148 -9.39 -3.06 9.81
N GLN A 149 -8.80 -2.56 8.71
CA GLN A 149 -9.30 -1.42 7.94
C GLN A 149 -9.18 -1.66 6.43
N MET A 150 -9.96 -2.57 5.89
CA MET A 150 -9.95 -2.89 4.45
C MET A 150 -10.84 -1.99 3.59
N GLY A 151 -11.56 -1.04 4.21
CA GLY A 151 -12.53 -0.18 3.51
C GLY A 151 -13.94 -0.77 3.50
N ASN A 152 -14.94 0.12 3.32
CA ASN A 152 -16.38 -0.23 3.39
C ASN A 152 -17.16 0.19 2.14
N TYR A 153 -16.53 0.75 1.12
CA TYR A 153 -17.21 1.09 -0.11
C TYR A 153 -17.50 -0.16 -0.94
N ARG A 154 -18.67 -0.24 -1.57
CA ARG A 154 -18.87 -1.24 -2.62
C ARG A 154 -17.85 -0.97 -3.73
N VAL A 155 -17.07 -1.98 -4.08
CA VAL A 155 -16.00 -1.84 -5.09
C VAL A 155 -16.57 -1.46 -6.44
N LEU A 156 -17.72 -2.02 -6.81
CA LEU A 156 -18.44 -1.68 -8.02
C LEU A 156 -18.79 -0.18 -8.09
N ASP A 157 -19.33 0.40 -7.00
CA ASP A 157 -19.66 1.83 -6.94
C ASP A 157 -18.40 2.70 -6.99
N ALA A 158 -17.36 2.30 -6.25
CA ALA A 158 -16.12 3.05 -6.19
C ALA A 158 -15.45 3.15 -7.57
N LEU A 159 -15.30 2.00 -8.23
CA LEU A 159 -14.69 1.96 -9.56
C LEU A 159 -15.54 2.65 -10.62
N ALA A 160 -16.88 2.47 -10.60
CA ALA A 160 -17.78 3.15 -11.53
C ALA A 160 -17.74 4.67 -11.34
N THR A 161 -17.77 5.17 -10.08
CA THR A 161 -17.65 6.60 -9.79
C THR A 161 -16.35 7.17 -10.36
N LEU A 162 -15.22 6.51 -10.15
CA LEU A 162 -13.93 7.00 -10.62
C LEU A 162 -13.70 6.78 -12.13
N ALA A 163 -14.37 5.80 -12.72
CA ALA A 163 -14.34 5.56 -14.17
C ALA A 163 -15.11 6.61 -14.97
N PHE A 164 -16.29 7.00 -14.49
CA PHE A 164 -17.22 7.82 -15.27
C PHE A 164 -17.37 9.26 -14.74
N ASP A 165 -17.11 9.51 -13.47
CA ASP A 165 -17.30 10.80 -12.80
C ASP A 165 -16.05 11.26 -12.04
N PHE A 166 -14.87 10.97 -12.58
CA PHE A 166 -13.63 11.47 -11.98
C PHE A 166 -13.61 13.00 -12.01
N PRO A 167 -13.25 13.69 -10.90
CA PRO A 167 -13.33 15.15 -10.82
C PRO A 167 -12.52 15.84 -11.91
N THR A 168 -13.18 16.65 -12.72
CA THR A 168 -12.56 17.38 -13.85
C THR A 168 -11.57 18.45 -13.40
N SER A 169 -11.67 18.91 -12.14
CA SER A 169 -10.71 19.82 -11.52
C SER A 169 -9.33 19.21 -11.28
N HIS A 170 -9.21 17.88 -11.35
CA HIS A 170 -7.93 17.21 -11.17
C HIS A 170 -7.06 17.37 -12.43
N PRO A 171 -5.76 17.77 -12.32
CA PRO A 171 -4.90 18.05 -13.48
C PRO A 171 -4.76 16.88 -14.48
N ARG A 172 -4.96 15.66 -14.02
CA ARG A 172 -4.86 14.42 -14.82
C ARG A 172 -6.20 13.67 -14.89
N ALA A 173 -7.34 14.38 -14.88
CA ALA A 173 -8.66 13.77 -14.80
C ALA A 173 -8.90 12.71 -15.89
N ALA A 174 -8.62 13.04 -17.15
CA ALA A 174 -8.83 12.12 -18.28
C ALA A 174 -7.99 10.83 -18.15
N ALA A 175 -6.71 10.96 -17.82
CA ALA A 175 -5.82 9.80 -17.62
C ALA A 175 -6.27 8.93 -16.43
N ARG A 176 -6.77 9.56 -15.37
CA ARG A 176 -7.30 8.86 -14.19
C ARG A 176 -8.59 8.14 -14.49
N SER A 177 -9.54 8.79 -15.17
CA SER A 177 -10.78 8.14 -15.64
C SER A 177 -10.46 6.90 -16.50
N THR A 178 -9.54 7.03 -17.46
CA THR A 178 -9.09 5.90 -18.28
C THR A 178 -8.50 4.75 -17.45
N TYR A 179 -7.66 5.08 -16.47
CA TYR A 179 -7.10 4.09 -15.54
C TYR A 179 -8.22 3.34 -14.79
N PHE A 180 -9.18 4.07 -14.19
CA PHE A 180 -10.27 3.44 -13.45
C PHE A 180 -11.26 2.66 -14.32
N LYS A 181 -11.43 3.04 -15.60
CA LYS A 181 -12.13 2.18 -16.57
C LYS A 181 -11.43 0.85 -16.76
N GLY A 182 -10.09 0.84 -16.83
CA GLY A 182 -9.30 -0.40 -16.87
C GLY A 182 -9.49 -1.26 -15.61
N GLU A 183 -9.48 -0.66 -14.43
CA GLU A 183 -9.69 -1.36 -13.15
C GLU A 183 -11.13 -1.89 -13.03
N LEU A 184 -12.13 -1.13 -13.46
CA LEU A 184 -13.53 -1.58 -13.51
C LEU A 184 -13.70 -2.75 -14.47
N ALA A 185 -13.07 -2.70 -15.66
CA ALA A 185 -13.07 -3.79 -16.62
C ALA A 185 -12.45 -5.06 -16.03
N GLN A 186 -11.33 -4.93 -15.31
CA GLN A 186 -10.67 -6.05 -14.67
C GLN A 186 -11.51 -6.63 -13.53
N PHE A 187 -12.10 -5.78 -12.70
CA PHE A 187 -13.03 -6.19 -11.65
C PHE A 187 -14.20 -6.98 -12.19
N LEU A 188 -14.91 -6.46 -13.21
CA LEU A 188 -16.03 -7.15 -13.82
C LEU A 188 -15.62 -8.50 -14.46
N SER A 189 -14.42 -8.56 -15.05
CA SER A 189 -13.88 -9.82 -15.57
C SER A 189 -13.62 -10.87 -14.50
N ILE A 190 -13.12 -10.44 -13.33
CA ILE A 190 -12.91 -11.33 -12.16
C ILE A 190 -14.27 -11.85 -11.67
N MET A 191 -15.25 -10.95 -11.48
CA MET A 191 -16.58 -11.33 -10.98
C MET A 191 -17.31 -12.30 -11.91
N ALA A 192 -17.28 -12.03 -13.22
CA ALA A 192 -17.92 -12.90 -14.21
C ALA A 192 -17.32 -14.31 -14.23
N ARG A 193 -15.98 -14.41 -14.17
CA ARG A 193 -15.29 -15.71 -14.24
C ARG A 193 -15.39 -16.52 -12.95
N SER A 194 -15.44 -15.85 -11.80
CA SER A 194 -15.58 -16.51 -10.50
C SER A 194 -17.03 -16.83 -10.14
N GLY A 195 -18.01 -16.28 -10.87
CA GLY A 195 -19.43 -16.37 -10.50
C GLY A 195 -19.79 -15.62 -9.23
N THR A 196 -18.91 -14.72 -8.76
CA THR A 196 -19.12 -13.95 -7.54
C THR A 196 -20.07 -12.78 -7.78
N ASP A 197 -20.94 -12.49 -6.82
CA ASP A 197 -21.81 -11.31 -6.87
C ASP A 197 -20.95 -10.03 -6.87
N PRO A 198 -20.97 -9.23 -7.96
CA PRO A 198 -20.17 -8.02 -8.08
C PRO A 198 -20.56 -6.92 -7.07
N THR A 199 -21.70 -7.06 -6.41
CA THR A 199 -22.15 -6.11 -5.37
C THR A 199 -21.66 -6.47 -3.96
N ALA A 200 -21.10 -7.66 -3.77
CA ALA A 200 -20.70 -8.17 -2.46
C ALA A 200 -19.39 -7.56 -1.95
N TRP A 201 -18.41 -7.35 -2.84
CA TRP A 201 -17.07 -6.94 -2.42
C TRP A 201 -17.02 -5.51 -1.88
N ARG A 202 -16.30 -5.36 -0.77
CA ARG A 202 -16.04 -4.08 -0.12
C ARG A 202 -14.54 -3.80 -0.17
N GLY A 203 -14.19 -2.51 -0.28
CA GLY A 203 -12.80 -2.09 -0.38
C GLY A 203 -12.64 -0.61 -0.05
N SER A 204 -11.49 -0.04 -0.44
CA SER A 204 -11.23 1.37 -0.27
C SER A 204 -12.13 2.24 -1.17
N TYR A 205 -12.15 3.55 -0.92
CA TYR A 205 -12.82 4.52 -1.80
C TYR A 205 -12.27 4.52 -3.24
N ALA A 206 -11.08 3.97 -3.45
CA ALA A 206 -10.47 3.83 -4.77
C ALA A 206 -10.68 2.45 -5.39
N GLY A 207 -11.41 1.54 -4.73
CA GLY A 207 -11.67 0.19 -5.20
C GLY A 207 -10.55 -0.81 -4.95
N ALA A 208 -9.61 -0.51 -4.06
CA ALA A 208 -8.57 -1.46 -3.62
C ALA A 208 -9.14 -2.52 -2.68
N LEU A 209 -8.61 -3.74 -2.73
CA LEU A 209 -9.21 -4.98 -2.27
C LEU A 209 -8.39 -5.71 -1.21
N GLY A 210 -9.05 -6.20 -0.17
CA GLY A 210 -8.51 -7.14 0.82
C GLY A 210 -7.41 -6.59 1.72
N LEU A 211 -6.72 -7.49 2.42
CA LEU A 211 -5.61 -7.16 3.33
C LEU A 211 -4.49 -6.37 2.64
N PRO A 212 -4.07 -6.73 1.39
CA PRO A 212 -2.98 -6.05 0.70
C PRO A 212 -3.42 -4.81 -0.07
N GLN A 213 -4.71 -4.45 -0.08
CA GLN A 213 -5.26 -3.34 -0.85
C GLN A 213 -4.86 -3.37 -2.33
N PHE A 214 -4.94 -4.54 -2.95
CA PHE A 214 -4.68 -4.69 -4.38
C PHE A 214 -5.79 -4.05 -5.23
N MET A 215 -5.38 -3.32 -6.26
CA MET A 215 -6.32 -2.99 -7.34
C MET A 215 -6.71 -4.25 -8.11
N PRO A 216 -7.88 -4.29 -8.78
CA PRO A 216 -8.32 -5.46 -9.55
C PRO A 216 -7.28 -5.98 -10.55
N SER A 217 -6.54 -5.09 -11.21
CA SER A 217 -5.44 -5.47 -12.10
C SER A 217 -4.28 -6.14 -11.36
N SER A 218 -3.94 -5.65 -10.17
CA SER A 218 -2.91 -6.26 -9.32
C SER A 218 -3.36 -7.61 -8.77
N TRP A 219 -4.63 -7.73 -8.37
CA TRP A 219 -5.21 -9.01 -7.99
C TRP A 219 -5.05 -10.05 -9.10
N HIS A 220 -5.50 -9.72 -10.29
CA HIS A 220 -5.42 -10.63 -11.44
C HIS A 220 -3.99 -11.07 -11.77
N THR A 221 -3.03 -10.17 -11.62
CA THR A 221 -1.66 -10.40 -12.09
C THR A 221 -0.76 -11.01 -11.02
N TYR A 222 -0.93 -10.64 -9.75
CA TYR A 222 0.02 -10.94 -8.70
C TYR A 222 -0.55 -11.73 -7.52
N ALA A 223 -1.89 -11.83 -7.39
CA ALA A 223 -2.46 -12.63 -6.32
C ALA A 223 -2.21 -14.12 -6.55
N VAL A 224 -1.89 -14.82 -5.48
CA VAL A 224 -1.55 -16.24 -5.48
C VAL A 224 -2.31 -16.97 -4.37
N ASP A 225 -2.73 -18.19 -4.65
CA ASP A 225 -3.16 -19.17 -3.65
C ASP A 225 -1.90 -19.66 -2.91
N PHE A 226 -1.58 -19.00 -1.81
CA PHE A 226 -0.34 -19.27 -1.09
C PHE A 226 -0.55 -20.26 0.07
N ASP A 227 -1.75 -20.47 0.56
CA ASP A 227 -2.04 -21.52 1.54
C ASP A 227 -2.39 -22.87 0.90
N GLY A 228 -2.67 -22.89 -0.41
CA GLY A 228 -2.85 -24.11 -1.21
C GLY A 228 -4.25 -24.72 -1.09
N ASP A 229 -5.26 -23.92 -0.74
CA ASP A 229 -6.64 -24.37 -0.59
C ASP A 229 -7.41 -24.45 -1.93
N GLY A 230 -6.77 -24.06 -3.04
CA GLY A 230 -7.33 -24.05 -4.40
C GLY A 230 -8.07 -22.75 -4.76
N LYS A 231 -7.95 -21.70 -3.94
CA LYS A 231 -8.59 -20.39 -4.15
C LYS A 231 -7.61 -19.28 -3.84
N VAL A 232 -7.88 -18.09 -4.38
CA VAL A 232 -7.19 -16.86 -3.99
C VAL A 232 -8.14 -16.01 -3.18
N ASP A 233 -7.92 -15.88 -1.89
CA ASP A 233 -8.74 -15.07 -0.97
C ASP A 233 -7.90 -14.01 -0.25
N LEU A 234 -7.84 -12.80 -0.79
CA LEU A 234 -7.13 -11.69 -0.16
C LEU A 234 -7.93 -11.00 0.96
N PHE A 235 -9.18 -11.41 1.20
CA PHE A 235 -10.00 -10.84 2.27
C PHE A 235 -9.86 -11.59 3.59
N THR A 236 -9.86 -12.93 3.54
CA THR A 236 -9.95 -13.77 4.74
C THR A 236 -8.78 -14.74 4.90
N SER A 237 -7.94 -14.95 3.85
CA SER A 237 -6.70 -15.71 3.95
C SER A 237 -5.48 -14.80 4.15
N PRO A 238 -4.92 -14.70 5.36
CA PRO A 238 -3.62 -14.05 5.57
C PRO A 238 -2.49 -14.75 4.79
N GLY A 239 -2.60 -16.04 4.54
CA GLY A 239 -1.64 -16.81 3.74
C GLY A 239 -1.53 -16.24 2.34
N ASP A 240 -2.65 -16.10 1.64
CA ASP A 240 -2.69 -15.55 0.29
C ASP A 240 -2.26 -14.08 0.25
N ALA A 241 -2.67 -13.30 1.24
CA ALA A 241 -2.25 -11.90 1.33
C ALA A 241 -0.72 -11.77 1.46
N ILE A 242 -0.09 -12.58 2.33
CA ILE A 242 1.37 -12.63 2.53
C ILE A 242 2.07 -13.05 1.23
N GLY A 243 1.64 -14.16 0.63
CA GLY A 243 2.20 -14.67 -0.61
C GLY A 243 2.05 -13.70 -1.77
N SER A 244 0.89 -13.06 -1.89
CA SER A 244 0.58 -12.11 -2.96
C SER A 244 1.40 -10.81 -2.86
N VAL A 245 1.59 -10.27 -1.64
CA VAL A 245 2.48 -9.12 -1.42
C VAL A 245 3.92 -9.47 -1.79
N ALA A 246 4.41 -10.63 -1.36
CA ALA A 246 5.75 -11.10 -1.68
C ALA A 246 5.93 -11.30 -3.20
N ASN A 247 4.96 -11.94 -3.86
CA ASN A 247 4.95 -12.14 -5.30
C ASN A 247 4.93 -10.82 -6.08
N TYR A 248 4.14 -9.83 -5.63
CA TYR A 248 4.11 -8.48 -6.20
C TYR A 248 5.51 -7.84 -6.17
N LEU A 249 6.14 -7.78 -5.00
CA LEU A 249 7.45 -7.15 -4.86
C LEU A 249 8.53 -7.89 -5.67
N LYS A 250 8.51 -9.24 -5.69
CA LYS A 250 9.37 -10.06 -6.55
C LYS A 250 9.17 -9.74 -8.02
N ALA A 251 7.93 -9.65 -8.50
CA ALA A 251 7.59 -9.36 -9.89
C ALA A 251 8.07 -7.95 -10.31
N PHE A 252 8.13 -7.00 -9.37
CA PHE A 252 8.69 -5.67 -9.61
C PHE A 252 10.22 -5.59 -9.45
N GLY A 253 10.89 -6.72 -9.28
CA GLY A 253 12.35 -6.82 -9.34
C GLY A 253 13.03 -6.71 -7.97
N TRP A 254 12.39 -7.17 -6.89
CA TRP A 254 13.05 -7.28 -5.59
C TRP A 254 14.36 -8.08 -5.71
N GLN A 255 15.44 -7.53 -5.18
CA GLN A 255 16.77 -8.14 -5.18
C GLN A 255 17.08 -8.70 -3.78
N PRO A 256 17.16 -10.04 -3.61
CA PRO A 256 17.49 -10.65 -2.33
C PRO A 256 18.85 -10.18 -1.81
N GLY A 257 18.92 -9.88 -0.51
CA GLY A 257 20.17 -9.47 0.15
C GLY A 257 20.54 -8.00 -0.06
N VAL A 258 19.92 -7.27 -1.00
CA VAL A 258 20.14 -5.84 -1.16
C VAL A 258 19.30 -5.07 -0.13
N PRO A 259 19.89 -4.17 0.68
CA PRO A 259 19.12 -3.34 1.61
C PRO A 259 18.23 -2.36 0.85
N THR A 260 17.19 -1.83 1.50
CA THR A 260 16.29 -0.87 0.88
C THR A 260 16.92 0.52 0.71
N HIS A 261 17.78 0.91 1.63
CA HIS A 261 18.46 2.21 1.60
C HIS A 261 19.70 2.20 2.48
N TYR A 262 20.53 3.22 2.32
CA TYR A 262 21.69 3.51 3.16
C TYR A 262 21.58 4.93 3.74
N PRO A 263 22.19 5.19 4.91
CA PRO A 263 22.37 6.54 5.42
C PRO A 263 23.29 7.34 4.50
N VAL A 264 23.09 8.66 4.46
CA VAL A 264 23.93 9.57 3.71
C VAL A 264 24.36 10.75 4.56
N ARG A 265 25.53 11.31 4.25
CA ARG A 265 25.99 12.62 4.65
C ARG A 265 26.36 13.43 3.42
N PHE A 266 26.61 14.71 3.57
CA PHE A 266 26.95 15.59 2.47
C PHE A 266 28.29 16.30 2.69
N ASP A 267 29.10 16.32 1.64
CA ASP A 267 30.17 17.27 1.49
C ASP A 267 29.60 18.56 0.89
N THR A 268 29.33 19.53 1.72
CA THR A 268 28.66 20.78 1.33
C THR A 268 29.48 21.61 0.34
N THR A 269 30.77 21.35 0.20
CA THR A 269 31.64 22.07 -0.75
C THR A 269 31.46 21.60 -2.19
N ARG A 270 30.91 20.39 -2.39
CA ARG A 270 30.72 19.75 -3.71
C ARG A 270 29.28 19.35 -3.97
N LEU A 271 28.35 19.62 -3.04
CA LEU A 271 26.99 19.15 -3.12
C LEU A 271 26.22 19.74 -4.30
N ASP A 272 25.86 18.86 -5.25
CA ASP A 272 25.00 19.18 -6.39
C ASP A 272 23.59 18.61 -6.18
N LEU A 273 22.88 19.19 -5.18
CA LEU A 273 21.55 18.75 -4.77
C LEU A 273 20.51 18.79 -5.92
N PRO A 274 20.46 19.83 -6.80
CA PRO A 274 19.52 19.86 -7.91
C PRO A 274 19.65 18.65 -8.86
N ASN A 275 20.88 18.28 -9.23
CA ASN A 275 21.12 17.11 -10.08
C ASN A 275 20.80 15.79 -9.37
N LEU A 276 21.11 15.68 -8.07
CA LEU A 276 20.80 14.50 -7.28
C LEU A 276 19.30 14.25 -7.14
N MET A 277 18.51 15.33 -7.06
CA MET A 277 17.05 15.27 -6.90
C MET A 277 16.29 15.17 -8.23
N ALA A 278 16.94 15.46 -9.37
CA ALA A 278 16.26 15.48 -10.67
C ALA A 278 15.62 14.13 -11.09
N PRO A 279 16.20 12.95 -10.78
CA PRO A 279 15.58 11.67 -11.08
C PRO A 279 14.43 11.28 -10.13
N ASP A 280 14.10 12.10 -9.14
CA ASP A 280 13.13 11.77 -8.07
C ASP A 280 13.52 10.46 -7.37
N ILE A 281 12.59 9.52 -7.25
CA ILE A 281 12.80 8.22 -6.58
C ILE A 281 13.48 7.15 -7.45
N LEU A 282 13.86 7.50 -8.70
CA LEU A 282 14.43 6.53 -9.64
C LEU A 282 15.91 6.28 -9.36
N PRO A 283 16.35 5.04 -9.04
CA PRO A 283 17.76 4.71 -8.89
C PRO A 283 18.51 4.94 -10.21
N THR A 284 19.38 5.96 -10.22
CA THR A 284 20.01 6.44 -11.45
C THR A 284 21.53 6.53 -11.33
N PHE A 285 22.03 6.81 -10.12
CA PHE A 285 23.44 7.09 -9.87
C PHE A 285 24.21 5.82 -9.48
N SER A 286 25.40 5.60 -10.05
CA SER A 286 26.38 4.68 -9.46
C SER A 286 26.96 5.30 -8.18
N VAL A 287 27.61 4.49 -7.34
CA VAL A 287 28.30 4.95 -6.12
C VAL A 287 29.25 6.09 -6.44
N GLU A 288 30.10 5.95 -7.48
CA GLU A 288 31.09 6.95 -7.88
C GLU A 288 30.40 8.25 -8.33
N SER A 289 29.36 8.17 -9.14
CA SER A 289 28.65 9.35 -9.64
C SER A 289 27.85 10.06 -8.52
N PHE A 290 27.41 9.30 -7.53
CA PHE A 290 26.72 9.82 -6.36
C PHE A 290 27.69 10.59 -5.45
N GLN A 291 28.88 10.00 -5.19
CA GLN A 291 29.95 10.63 -4.42
C GLN A 291 30.55 11.84 -5.15
N ALA A 292 30.70 11.79 -6.47
CA ALA A 292 31.18 12.93 -7.27
C ALA A 292 30.30 14.17 -7.14
N LYS A 293 28.99 13.98 -6.77
CA LYS A 293 28.02 15.04 -6.54
C LYS A 293 27.91 15.45 -5.05
N GLY A 294 28.89 15.09 -4.23
CA GLY A 294 28.98 15.51 -2.85
C GLY A 294 28.20 14.65 -1.85
N VAL A 295 27.68 13.48 -2.24
CA VAL A 295 27.13 12.52 -1.27
C VAL A 295 28.29 11.73 -0.66
N VAL A 296 28.28 11.60 0.65
CA VAL A 296 29.22 10.78 1.43
C VAL A 296 28.51 9.49 1.81
N LEU A 297 29.02 8.37 1.32
CA LEU A 297 28.57 7.02 1.64
C LEU A 297 29.60 6.34 2.52
N GLU A 298 29.16 5.45 3.39
CA GLU A 298 30.00 4.70 4.33
C GLU A 298 29.72 3.19 4.25
N ASP A 299 30.64 2.38 4.73
CA ASP A 299 30.52 0.93 4.92
C ASP A 299 29.98 0.19 3.68
N ALA A 300 28.91 -0.60 3.88
CA ALA A 300 28.30 -1.41 2.81
C ALA A 300 27.78 -0.58 1.62
N ALA A 301 27.46 0.71 1.82
CA ALA A 301 27.00 1.58 0.75
C ALA A 301 28.09 1.83 -0.31
N LEU A 302 29.37 1.81 0.07
CA LEU A 302 30.51 1.96 -0.84
C LEU A 302 30.65 0.78 -1.83
N HIS A 303 30.10 -0.36 -1.47
CA HIS A 303 30.18 -1.60 -2.25
C HIS A 303 28.86 -1.94 -2.96
N HIS A 304 27.89 -1.01 -2.96
CA HIS A 304 26.62 -1.23 -3.65
C HIS A 304 26.83 -1.33 -5.16
N ALA A 305 26.49 -2.49 -5.73
CA ALA A 305 26.74 -2.76 -7.15
C ALA A 305 25.68 -2.14 -8.08
N GLY A 306 24.51 -1.79 -7.55
CA GLY A 306 23.38 -1.26 -8.29
C GLY A 306 23.37 0.26 -8.44
N LYS A 307 22.20 0.80 -8.65
CA LYS A 307 21.97 2.25 -8.74
C LYS A 307 21.31 2.78 -7.47
N LEU A 308 21.60 4.04 -7.16
CA LEU A 308 21.09 4.77 -6.02
C LEU A 308 20.25 5.97 -6.47
N ALA A 309 19.28 6.35 -5.65
CA ALA A 309 18.56 7.62 -5.76
C ALA A 309 18.70 8.39 -4.45
N LEU A 310 18.81 9.72 -4.52
CA LEU A 310 18.74 10.54 -3.33
C LEU A 310 17.26 10.75 -2.96
N ILE A 311 16.86 10.20 -1.83
CA ILE A 311 15.50 10.29 -1.32
C ILE A 311 15.42 11.39 -0.28
N GLU A 312 14.57 12.40 -0.54
CA GLU A 312 14.29 13.48 0.40
C GLU A 312 13.01 13.20 1.19
N LEU A 313 13.08 13.41 2.49
CA LEU A 313 11.96 13.37 3.42
C LEU A 313 11.84 14.75 4.09
N GLN A 314 10.95 15.59 3.58
CA GLN A 314 10.70 16.94 4.11
C GLN A 314 10.09 16.86 5.50
N ASN A 315 10.47 17.74 6.40
CA ASN A 315 10.06 17.78 7.80
C ASN A 315 9.32 19.09 8.17
N GLY A 316 8.47 19.60 7.27
CA GLY A 316 7.80 20.89 7.44
C GLY A 316 8.82 22.03 7.39
N ASP A 317 8.90 22.83 8.46
CA ASP A 317 9.84 23.94 8.57
C ASP A 317 11.24 23.51 9.04
N ALA A 318 11.41 22.25 9.46
CA ALA A 318 12.71 21.71 9.87
C ALA A 318 13.49 21.21 8.62
N PRO A 319 14.86 21.11 8.73
CA PRO A 319 15.67 20.56 7.64
C PRO A 319 15.19 19.18 7.20
N PRO A 320 15.17 18.89 5.90
CA PRO A 320 14.81 17.56 5.39
C PRO A 320 15.83 16.51 5.80
N SER A 321 15.35 15.26 5.90
CA SER A 321 16.19 14.08 6.06
C SER A 321 16.45 13.45 4.70
N TYR A 322 17.59 12.79 4.53
CA TYR A 322 17.96 12.15 3.26
C TYR A 322 18.45 10.73 3.49
N VAL A 323 18.17 9.86 2.51
CA VAL A 323 18.74 8.51 2.43
C VAL A 323 19.10 8.17 0.99
N ALA A 324 20.06 7.26 0.78
CA ALA A 324 20.36 6.67 -0.53
C ALA A 324 19.43 5.47 -0.75
N GLY A 325 18.35 5.64 -1.48
CA GLY A 325 17.44 4.56 -1.87
C GLY A 325 18.05 3.66 -2.93
N THR A 326 17.95 2.35 -2.73
CA THR A 326 18.39 1.31 -3.67
C THR A 326 17.26 0.93 -4.64
N GLU A 327 17.50 -0.06 -5.49
CA GLU A 327 16.47 -0.67 -6.33
C GLU A 327 15.32 -1.25 -5.47
N ASN A 328 15.62 -1.84 -4.29
CA ASN A 328 14.58 -2.37 -3.39
C ASN A 328 13.73 -1.27 -2.74
N PHE A 329 14.29 -0.11 -2.47
CA PHE A 329 13.49 1.05 -2.08
C PHE A 329 12.50 1.42 -3.19
N TYR A 330 12.99 1.49 -4.43
CA TYR A 330 12.17 1.78 -5.61
C TYR A 330 11.08 0.72 -5.81
N VAL A 331 11.39 -0.57 -5.62
CA VAL A 331 10.40 -1.65 -5.71
C VAL A 331 9.22 -1.42 -4.74
N ILE A 332 9.49 -1.00 -3.50
CA ILE A 332 8.40 -0.68 -2.56
C ILE A 332 7.56 0.50 -3.08
N THR A 333 8.18 1.50 -3.70
CA THR A 333 7.42 2.63 -4.29
C THR A 333 6.53 2.21 -5.47
N ARG A 334 6.72 1.03 -6.04
CA ARG A 334 5.81 0.48 -7.07
C ARG A 334 4.45 0.11 -6.50
N TYR A 335 4.39 -0.18 -5.21
CA TYR A 335 3.12 -0.42 -4.51
C TYR A 335 2.32 0.88 -4.33
N ASN A 336 2.99 1.94 -3.93
CA ASN A 336 2.45 3.29 -3.86
C ASN A 336 3.58 4.29 -4.18
N TRP A 337 3.40 5.12 -5.24
CA TRP A 337 4.43 6.04 -5.76
C TRP A 337 4.72 7.19 -4.78
N SER A 338 5.39 6.85 -3.67
CA SER A 338 5.73 7.80 -2.61
C SER A 338 6.92 7.30 -1.80
N SER A 339 7.95 8.14 -1.66
CA SER A 339 9.08 7.89 -0.76
C SER A 339 8.64 7.76 0.71
N TYR A 340 7.64 8.53 1.11
CA TYR A 340 7.08 8.49 2.47
C TYR A 340 6.38 7.16 2.75
N TYR A 341 5.65 6.64 1.77
CA TYR A 341 5.04 5.32 1.85
C TYR A 341 6.11 4.23 2.02
N ALA A 342 7.13 4.24 1.16
CA ALA A 342 8.19 3.24 1.22
C ALA A 342 8.90 3.25 2.57
N MET A 343 9.25 4.43 3.09
CA MET A 343 9.84 4.56 4.42
C MET A 343 8.90 4.08 5.54
N ALA A 344 7.59 4.38 5.46
CA ALA A 344 6.63 3.92 6.46
C ALA A 344 6.51 2.40 6.49
N VAL A 345 6.49 1.74 5.32
CA VAL A 345 6.52 0.28 5.19
C VAL A 345 7.78 -0.31 5.84
N ILE A 346 8.95 0.26 5.50
CA ILE A 346 10.24 -0.19 6.01
C ILE A 346 10.30 -0.05 7.54
N GLU A 347 10.00 1.14 8.04
CA GLU A 347 10.11 1.43 9.48
C GLU A 347 9.06 0.68 10.32
N LEU A 348 7.83 0.53 9.82
CA LEU A 348 6.83 -0.29 10.50
C LEU A 348 7.26 -1.76 10.55
N GLY A 349 7.74 -2.31 9.42
CA GLY A 349 8.24 -3.68 9.37
C GLY A 349 9.39 -3.93 10.34
N GLN A 350 10.35 -3.00 10.42
CA GLN A 350 11.46 -3.03 11.37
C GLN A 350 10.97 -2.96 12.82
N ALA A 351 10.05 -2.05 13.13
CA ALA A 351 9.50 -1.89 14.48
C ALA A 351 8.74 -3.14 14.96
N VAL A 352 7.96 -3.77 14.07
CA VAL A 352 7.27 -5.04 14.37
C VAL A 352 8.28 -6.16 14.60
N GLN A 353 9.27 -6.31 13.74
CA GLN A 353 10.30 -7.35 13.87
C GLN A 353 11.11 -7.21 15.16
N GLN A 354 11.49 -5.97 15.52
CA GLN A 354 12.18 -5.69 16.78
C GLN A 354 11.31 -6.04 18.00
N ALA A 355 10.02 -5.68 17.98
CA ALA A 355 9.10 -5.99 19.06
C ALA A 355 8.87 -7.51 19.21
N VAL A 356 8.78 -8.26 18.12
CA VAL A 356 8.70 -9.73 18.14
C VAL A 356 9.96 -10.34 18.77
N ALA A 357 11.14 -9.86 18.39
CA ALA A 357 12.41 -10.34 18.95
C ALA A 357 12.53 -10.05 20.47
N GLN A 358 12.11 -8.85 20.90
CA GLN A 358 12.11 -8.48 22.32
C GLN A 358 11.16 -9.35 23.16
N ASN A 359 9.96 -9.64 22.65
CA ASN A 359 9.01 -10.53 23.34
C ASN A 359 9.58 -11.93 23.50
N ALA A 360 10.23 -12.50 22.48
CA ALA A 360 10.85 -13.82 22.54
C ALA A 360 11.97 -13.92 23.60
N VAL A 361 12.77 -12.85 23.76
CA VAL A 361 13.81 -12.79 24.81
C VAL A 361 13.16 -12.75 26.20
N THR A 362 12.15 -11.92 26.40
CA THR A 362 11.45 -11.79 27.70
C THR A 362 10.76 -13.10 28.10
N GLU A 363 10.15 -13.80 27.13
CA GLU A 363 9.53 -15.12 27.39
C GLU A 363 10.58 -16.19 27.75
N ALA A 364 11.75 -16.19 27.11
CA ALA A 364 12.82 -17.09 27.42
C ALA A 364 13.41 -16.86 28.82
N GLU A 365 13.56 -15.60 29.24
CA GLU A 365 14.06 -15.23 30.58
C GLU A 365 13.03 -15.52 31.69
N SER A 366 11.75 -15.55 31.37
CA SER A 366 10.67 -15.82 32.35
C SER A 366 10.39 -17.31 32.60
N GLN A 367 10.96 -18.23 31.80
CA GLN A 367 10.84 -19.65 32.04
C GLN A 367 11.76 -20.07 33.18
N PRO A 368 11.24 -20.68 34.31
CA PRO A 368 12.08 -21.10 35.40
C PRO A 368 13.03 -22.22 34.94
N ASN A 369 14.31 -22.06 35.26
CA ASN A 369 15.34 -23.06 35.01
C ASN A 369 14.94 -24.35 35.76
N THR A 370 14.29 -25.30 35.08
CA THR A 370 14.06 -26.64 35.61
C THR A 370 15.36 -27.40 35.51
N GLU A 371 16.24 -27.25 36.54
CA GLU A 371 17.35 -28.17 36.74
C GLU A 371 16.78 -29.57 36.91
N PRO A 372 17.34 -30.59 36.24
CA PRO A 372 16.97 -31.97 36.49
C PRO A 372 17.40 -32.33 37.90
N SER A 373 16.43 -32.57 38.81
CA SER A 373 16.66 -33.09 40.15
C SER A 373 17.35 -34.45 40.02
N THR A 374 18.66 -34.47 40.12
CA THR A 374 19.42 -35.68 40.40
C THR A 374 19.24 -36.00 41.89
N ARG A 375 18.28 -36.86 42.21
CA ARG A 375 18.26 -37.55 43.50
C ARG A 375 19.10 -38.82 43.38
N PRO A 376 19.90 -39.09 44.42
CA PRO A 376 20.75 -40.29 44.51
C PRO A 376 19.97 -41.57 44.67
#